data_a27a6766ec0c4a85a7ee1d29f1bf5eca
#
_entry.id   a27a6766ec0c4a85a7ee1d29f1bf5eca
#
_cell.length_a   1.000
_cell.length_b   1.000
_cell.length_c   1.000
_cell.angle_alpha   90.00
_cell.angle_beta   90.00
_cell.angle_gamma   90.00
#
_symmetry.space_group_name_H-M   'P 1'
#
loop_
_entity.id
_entity.type
_entity.pdbx_description
1 polymer ?
#
loop_
_entity_poly.entity_id
_entity_poly.type
_entity_poly.pdbx_seq_one_letter_code
_entity_poly.pdbx_strand_id
1 'polypeptide(L)'
;MQDKPEGEEYVLAAQRVEQALSGLESSLRSLNGRVRSLSRIESDVAQLEQERARLASELGTVSMRAKKLDKGASEVSRRLVSAMEEVKSVLEQEEKP
;
A
#
# COMPACT_ATOMS: atom_id res chain seq x y z
N MET A 1 26.11 25.90 -63.32
CA MET A 1 24.77 26.11 -62.89
C MET A 1 24.08 24.82 -62.35
N GLN A 2 24.60 23.70 -62.62
CA GLN A 2 23.99 22.46 -62.32
C GLN A 2 24.41 21.91 -60.92
N ASP A 3 25.37 22.59 -60.34
CA ASP A 3 25.86 22.18 -58.98
C ASP A 3 24.90 22.58 -57.90
N LYS A 4 24.09 23.63 -58.14
CA LYS A 4 23.14 24.09 -57.09
C LYS A 4 22.05 23.09 -56.71
N PRO A 5 21.40 22.40 -57.69
CA PRO A 5 20.42 21.41 -57.33
C PRO A 5 20.99 20.25 -56.48
N GLU A 6 22.19 19.81 -56.81
CA GLU A 6 22.87 18.74 -56.05
C GLU A 6 23.27 19.19 -54.67
N GLY A 7 23.78 20.42 -54.53
CA GLY A 7 24.12 21.00 -53.25
C GLY A 7 22.90 21.17 -52.35
N GLU A 8 21.80 21.61 -52.93
CA GLU A 8 20.54 21.77 -52.21
C GLU A 8 19.98 20.43 -51.77
N GLU A 9 20.09 19.39 -52.60
CA GLU A 9 19.67 18.03 -52.25
C GLU A 9 20.48 17.48 -51.08
N TYR A 10 21.78 17.70 -51.07
CA TYR A 10 22.65 17.31 -49.98
C TYR A 10 22.30 18.02 -48.68
N VAL A 11 22.04 19.32 -48.75
CA VAL A 11 21.65 20.12 -47.58
C VAL A 11 20.31 19.63 -47.03
N LEU A 12 19.35 19.38 -47.92
CA LEU A 12 18.03 18.85 -47.50
C LEU A 12 18.14 17.45 -46.89
N ALA A 13 18.98 16.60 -47.50
CA ALA A 13 19.22 15.26 -46.98
C ALA A 13 19.87 15.31 -45.58
N ALA A 14 20.85 16.18 -45.41
CA ALA A 14 21.53 16.40 -44.14
C ALA A 14 20.54 16.89 -43.06
N GLN A 15 19.67 17.85 -43.43
CA GLN A 15 18.65 18.36 -42.54
C GLN A 15 17.66 17.27 -42.11
N ARG A 16 17.26 16.40 -43.02
CA ARG A 16 16.36 15.28 -42.73
C ARG A 16 17.01 14.29 -41.77
N VAL A 17 18.29 14.01 -41.96
CA VAL A 17 19.06 13.13 -41.06
C VAL A 17 19.15 13.76 -39.69
N GLU A 18 19.48 15.05 -39.59
CA GLU A 18 19.54 15.77 -38.34
C GLU A 18 18.20 15.76 -37.61
N GLN A 19 17.12 16.01 -38.34
CA GLN A 19 15.76 15.96 -37.75
C GLN A 19 15.40 14.56 -37.25
N ALA A 20 15.75 13.54 -38.01
CA ALA A 20 15.52 12.16 -37.64
C ALA A 20 16.32 11.79 -36.38
N LEU A 21 17.58 12.18 -36.31
CA LEU A 21 18.43 11.97 -35.14
C LEU A 21 17.92 12.71 -33.92
N SER A 22 17.51 13.96 -34.10
CA SER A 22 16.93 14.77 -33.02
C SER A 22 15.64 14.14 -32.50
N GLY A 23 14.79 13.65 -33.38
CA GLY A 23 13.57 12.95 -33.01
C GLY A 23 13.87 11.65 -32.28
N LEU A 24 14.87 10.93 -32.73
CA LEU A 24 15.31 9.70 -32.07
C LEU A 24 15.86 9.97 -30.67
N GLU A 25 16.69 11.01 -30.52
CA GLU A 25 17.21 11.42 -29.21
C GLU A 25 16.08 11.79 -28.24
N SER A 26 15.10 12.54 -28.73
CA SER A 26 13.94 12.93 -27.94
C SER A 26 13.14 11.72 -27.52
N SER A 27 12.93 10.75 -28.40
CA SER A 27 12.25 9.50 -28.10
C SER A 27 13.00 8.68 -27.06
N LEU A 28 14.34 8.61 -27.17
CA LEU A 28 15.18 7.91 -26.22
C LEU A 28 15.12 8.53 -24.83
N ARG A 29 15.12 9.86 -24.75
CA ARG A 29 14.96 10.56 -23.47
C ARG A 29 13.62 10.27 -22.84
N SER A 30 12.58 10.28 -23.65
CA SER A 30 11.23 9.96 -23.20
C SER A 30 11.15 8.53 -22.68
N LEU A 31 11.72 7.57 -23.40
CA LEU A 31 11.78 6.17 -22.98
C LEU A 31 12.57 6.00 -21.68
N ASN A 32 13.72 6.66 -21.58
CA ASN A 32 14.51 6.63 -20.34
C ASN A 32 13.73 7.19 -19.16
N GLY A 33 12.97 8.27 -19.37
CA GLY A 33 12.10 8.83 -18.35
C GLY A 33 11.02 7.84 -17.90
N ARG A 34 10.42 7.13 -18.86
CA ARG A 34 9.42 6.10 -18.58
C ARG A 34 10.01 4.92 -17.81
N VAL A 35 11.20 4.47 -18.22
CA VAL A 35 11.89 3.37 -17.54
C VAL A 35 12.19 3.74 -16.09
N ARG A 36 12.68 4.95 -15.83
CA ARG A 36 12.93 5.44 -14.47
C ARG A 36 11.64 5.51 -13.66
N SER A 37 10.55 5.98 -14.28
CA SER A 37 9.25 6.08 -13.66
C SER A 37 8.71 4.70 -13.29
N LEU A 38 8.83 3.72 -14.19
CA LEU A 38 8.42 2.34 -13.94
C LEU A 38 9.24 1.71 -12.81
N SER A 39 10.55 1.96 -12.80
CA SER A 39 11.43 1.46 -11.73
C SER A 39 11.02 2.01 -10.37
N ARG A 40 10.65 3.29 -10.33
CA ARG A 40 10.16 3.94 -9.10
C ARG A 40 8.83 3.35 -8.66
N ILE A 41 7.92 3.12 -9.60
CA ILE A 41 6.62 2.49 -9.33
C ILE A 41 6.81 1.09 -8.77
N GLU A 42 7.70 0.30 -9.36
CA GLU A 42 8.01 -1.05 -8.86
C GLU A 42 8.52 -1.02 -7.43
N SER A 43 9.40 -0.06 -7.12
CA SER A 43 9.92 0.12 -5.77
C SER A 43 8.79 0.51 -4.80
N ASP A 44 7.92 1.43 -5.20
CA ASP A 44 6.79 1.89 -4.40
C ASP A 44 5.80 0.74 -4.15
N VAL A 45 5.53 -0.07 -5.17
CA VAL A 45 4.65 -1.24 -5.04
C VAL A 45 5.23 -2.24 -4.06
N ALA A 46 6.55 -2.49 -4.12
CA ALA A 46 7.22 -3.40 -3.19
C ALA A 46 7.10 -2.91 -1.75
N GLN A 47 7.29 -1.61 -1.52
CA GLN A 47 7.12 -1.00 -0.20
C GLN A 47 5.68 -1.10 0.30
N LEU A 48 4.72 -0.83 -0.58
CA LEU A 48 3.29 -0.92 -0.25
C LEU A 48 2.89 -2.35 0.11
N GLU A 49 3.44 -3.34 -0.58
CA GLU A 49 3.19 -4.74 -0.26
C GLU A 49 3.73 -5.12 1.11
N GLN A 50 4.93 -4.64 1.46
CA GLN A 50 5.51 -4.85 2.79
C GLN A 50 4.68 -4.19 3.88
N GLU A 51 4.25 -2.96 3.66
CA GLU A 51 3.40 -2.24 4.60
C GLU A 51 2.05 -2.91 4.76
N ARG A 52 1.47 -3.39 3.66
CA ARG A 52 0.21 -4.13 3.69
C ARG A 52 0.33 -5.40 4.53
N ALA A 53 1.42 -6.16 4.34
CA ALA A 53 1.69 -7.37 5.10
C ALA A 53 1.85 -7.06 6.60
N ARG A 54 2.57 -6.00 6.92
CA ARG A 54 2.76 -5.55 8.29
C ARG A 54 1.44 -5.14 8.94
N LEU A 55 0.64 -4.35 8.24
CA LEU A 55 -0.66 -3.91 8.72
C LEU A 55 -1.63 -5.08 8.92
N ALA A 56 -1.62 -6.06 8.02
CA ALA A 56 -2.43 -7.27 8.15
C ALA A 56 -2.02 -8.04 9.40
N SER A 57 -0.72 -8.16 9.68
CA SER A 57 -0.20 -8.81 10.87
C SER A 57 -0.58 -8.06 12.15
N GLU A 58 -0.45 -6.74 12.15
CA GLU A 58 -0.85 -5.89 13.28
C GLU A 58 -2.36 -5.98 13.54
N LEU A 59 -3.15 -5.97 12.47
CA LEU A 59 -4.60 -6.11 12.57
C LEU A 59 -4.97 -7.46 13.19
N GLY A 60 -4.31 -8.53 12.76
CA GLY A 60 -4.49 -9.85 13.36
C GLY A 60 -4.20 -9.88 14.85
N THR A 61 -3.09 -9.25 15.25
CA THR A 61 -2.70 -9.15 16.66
C THR A 61 -3.71 -8.36 17.47
N VAL A 62 -4.13 -7.20 16.98
CA VAL A 62 -5.13 -6.35 17.64
C VAL A 62 -6.47 -7.07 17.75
N SER A 63 -6.87 -7.76 16.69
CA SER A 63 -8.11 -8.55 16.68
C SER A 63 -8.08 -9.66 17.72
N MET A 64 -6.96 -10.36 17.86
CA MET A 64 -6.79 -11.40 18.88
C MET A 64 -6.87 -10.82 20.30
N ARG A 65 -6.22 -9.67 20.51
CA ARG A 65 -6.28 -8.97 21.81
C ARG A 65 -7.70 -8.52 22.14
N ALA A 66 -8.40 -7.99 21.16
CA ALA A 66 -9.80 -7.57 21.33
C ALA A 66 -10.68 -8.75 21.74
N LYS A 67 -10.51 -9.88 21.09
CA LYS A 67 -11.24 -11.12 21.44
C LYS A 67 -10.92 -11.59 22.85
N LYS A 68 -9.66 -11.55 23.25
CA LYS A 68 -9.25 -11.92 24.61
C LYS A 68 -9.85 -11.00 25.67
N LEU A 69 -9.84 -9.68 25.39
CA LEU A 69 -10.43 -8.69 26.29
C LEU A 69 -11.94 -8.90 26.41
N ASP A 70 -12.62 -9.13 25.32
CA ASP A 70 -14.05 -9.37 25.29
C ASP A 70 -14.41 -10.63 26.07
N LYS A 71 -13.66 -11.70 25.86
CA LYS A 71 -13.84 -12.97 26.58
C LYS A 71 -13.58 -12.81 28.08
N GLY A 72 -12.51 -12.08 28.42
CA GLY A 72 -12.17 -11.79 29.83
C GLY A 72 -13.22 -10.94 30.51
N ALA A 73 -13.72 -9.92 29.84
CA ALA A 73 -14.78 -9.06 30.34
C ALA A 73 -16.08 -9.84 30.57
N SER A 74 -16.43 -10.72 29.65
CA SER A 74 -17.60 -11.59 29.74
C SER A 74 -17.49 -12.55 30.92
N GLU A 75 -16.31 -13.12 31.11
CA GLU A 75 -16.05 -14.02 32.23
C GLU A 75 -16.11 -13.30 33.58
N VAL A 76 -15.53 -12.12 33.68
CA VAL A 76 -15.60 -11.28 34.91
C VAL A 76 -17.04 -10.92 35.19
N SER A 77 -17.81 -10.52 34.21
CA SER A 77 -19.23 -10.20 34.34
C SER A 77 -20.02 -11.39 34.88
N ARG A 78 -19.79 -12.56 34.35
CA ARG A 78 -20.46 -13.81 34.81
C ARG A 78 -20.10 -14.15 36.25
N ARG A 79 -18.83 -14.02 36.64
CA ARG A 79 -18.38 -14.24 37.99
C ARG A 79 -19.01 -13.25 38.99
N LEU A 80 -19.10 -11.99 38.53
CA LEU A 80 -19.72 -10.94 39.35
C LEU A 80 -21.19 -11.24 39.60
N VAL A 81 -21.95 -11.62 38.58
CA VAL A 81 -23.35 -11.99 38.69
C VAL A 81 -23.51 -13.21 39.62
N SER A 82 -22.66 -14.22 39.48
CA SER A 82 -22.66 -15.41 40.30
C SER A 82 -22.40 -15.07 41.78
N ALA A 83 -21.42 -14.20 42.04
CA ALA A 83 -21.11 -13.75 43.41
C ALA A 83 -22.28 -12.96 44.02
N MET A 84 -22.92 -12.13 43.24
CA MET A 84 -24.10 -11.38 43.69
C MET A 84 -25.27 -12.31 44.05
N GLU A 85 -25.47 -13.35 43.28
CA GLU A 85 -26.50 -14.36 43.54
C GLU A 85 -26.20 -15.14 44.80
N GLU A 86 -24.94 -15.47 45.04
CA GLU A 86 -24.51 -16.13 46.29
C GLU A 86 -24.77 -15.25 47.51
N VAL A 87 -24.40 -13.97 47.44
CA VAL A 87 -24.65 -13.01 48.52
C VAL A 87 -26.15 -12.87 48.78
N LYS A 88 -26.94 -12.77 47.73
CA LYS A 88 -28.39 -12.69 47.84
C LYS A 88 -28.97 -13.92 48.51
N SER A 89 -28.50 -15.10 48.13
CA SER A 89 -28.93 -16.37 48.70
C SER A 89 -28.61 -16.45 50.21
N VAL A 90 -27.42 -16.04 50.60
CA VAL A 90 -27.00 -16.01 52.02
C VAL A 90 -27.87 -15.05 52.82
N LEU A 91 -28.14 -13.86 52.30
CA LEU A 91 -29.01 -12.87 52.96
C LEU A 91 -30.43 -13.39 53.13
N GLU A 92 -30.97 -14.08 52.12
CA GLU A 92 -32.30 -14.69 52.20
C GLU A 92 -32.34 -15.79 53.27
N GLN A 93 -31.29 -16.58 53.41
CA GLN A 93 -31.19 -17.60 54.45
C GLN A 93 -31.11 -16.99 55.84
N GLU A 94 -30.42 -15.88 56.02
CA GLU A 94 -30.33 -15.18 57.32
C GLU A 94 -31.67 -14.56 57.72
N GLU A 95 -32.51 -14.17 56.82
CA GLU A 95 -33.80 -13.58 57.07
C GLU A 95 -34.86 -14.62 57.45
N LYS A 96 -34.64 -15.89 57.16
CA LYS A 96 -35.56 -16.95 57.58
C LYS A 96 -35.37 -17.26 59.02
N PRO A 97 -36.44 -17.27 59.80
CA PRO A 97 -36.38 -17.63 61.23
C PRO A 97 -36.03 -19.08 61.48
#